data_7a0f365b2465fe94e12bec91c188a40b
#
_entry.id   7a0f365b2465fe94e12bec91c188a40b
#
_cell.length_a   1.000
_cell.length_b   1.000
_cell.length_c   1.000
_cell.angle_alpha   90.00
_cell.angle_beta   90.00
_cell.angle_gamma   90.00
#
_symmetry.space_group_name_H-M   'P 1'
#
loop_
_entity.id
_entity.type
_entity.pdbx_description
1 polymer ?
#
loop_
_entity_poly.entity_id
_entity_poly.type
_entity_poly.pdbx_seq_one_letter_code
_entity_poly.pdbx_strand_id
1 'polypeptide(L)'
;SRQSPLRRVQSRQSLAGCGPVAMAQVMCGTAHGATSTHDGVAYEWSLMPDRLTPTTPADRRQAVAALLRDCGETAFTRYGADRSSTGLTQMLNAMKKLFGYSPYMLIVKRVDYPGVEGARRWREMLYGELRAGRPVIMRGDKSTDVGGHIFVADGLRDTLVHANMGWNGRGDGWFPADSIGGYPDNVWMMV
;
A
#
# COMPACT_ATOMS: atom_id res chain seq x y z
N SER A 1 41.16 16.85 -2.94
CA SER A 1 40.49 15.57 -2.67
C SER A 1 39.17 15.51 -3.47
N ARG A 2 39.15 14.66 -4.49
CA ARG A 2 37.92 14.46 -5.31
C ARG A 2 36.91 13.70 -4.46
N GLN A 3 35.80 14.35 -4.11
CA GLN A 3 34.68 13.69 -3.44
C GLN A 3 34.07 12.66 -4.41
N SER A 4 33.89 11.43 -3.90
CA SER A 4 33.28 10.32 -4.64
C SER A 4 31.90 10.68 -5.18
N PRO A 5 31.56 10.31 -6.44
CA PRO A 5 30.22 10.54 -7.02
C PRO A 5 29.08 9.95 -6.19
N LEU A 6 29.34 8.90 -5.41
CA LEU A 6 28.36 8.25 -4.52
C LEU A 6 27.83 9.16 -3.40
N ARG A 7 28.57 10.21 -2.99
CA ARG A 7 28.07 11.17 -1.98
C ARG A 7 26.99 12.12 -2.50
N ARG A 8 26.90 12.33 -3.81
CA ARG A 8 25.86 13.18 -4.40
C ARG A 8 24.49 12.47 -4.55
N VAL A 9 24.47 11.14 -4.58
CA VAL A 9 23.24 10.34 -4.67
C VAL A 9 22.56 10.21 -3.31
N GLN A 10 23.32 10.25 -2.22
CA GLN A 10 22.80 10.13 -0.84
C GLN A 10 22.10 11.38 -0.29
N SER A 11 22.16 12.51 -0.96
CA SER A 11 21.53 13.77 -0.49
C SER A 11 20.11 14.02 -1.03
N ARG A 12 19.62 13.23 -1.98
CA ARG A 12 18.23 13.27 -2.42
C ARG A 12 17.51 12.05 -1.85
N GLN A 13 16.78 12.24 -0.77
CA GLN A 13 15.87 11.25 -0.25
C GLN A 13 14.79 11.01 -1.31
N SER A 14 14.76 9.80 -1.87
CA SER A 14 13.65 9.37 -2.72
C SER A 14 12.44 9.08 -1.85
N LEU A 15 11.24 9.37 -2.36
CA LEU A 15 10.00 9.02 -1.68
C LEU A 15 9.82 7.50 -1.69
N ALA A 16 9.38 6.93 -0.58
CA ALA A 16 9.11 5.49 -0.47
C ALA A 16 8.13 4.98 -1.54
N GLY A 17 7.18 5.83 -1.98
CA GLY A 17 6.17 5.49 -2.95
C GLY A 17 4.90 4.91 -2.32
N CYS A 18 3.75 5.18 -2.95
CA CYS A 18 2.45 4.75 -2.42
C CYS A 18 2.30 3.22 -2.41
N GLY A 19 2.86 2.50 -3.40
CA GLY A 19 2.80 1.04 -3.45
C GLY A 19 3.48 0.36 -2.26
N PRO A 20 4.78 0.56 -2.01
CA PRO A 20 5.47 0.02 -0.85
C PRO A 20 4.82 0.41 0.48
N VAL A 21 4.33 1.65 0.60
CA VAL A 21 3.61 2.10 1.80
C VAL A 21 2.33 1.30 2.01
N ALA A 22 1.52 1.10 0.97
CA ALA A 22 0.29 0.32 1.06
C ALA A 22 0.57 -1.16 1.41
N MET A 23 1.60 -1.78 0.81
CA MET A 23 2.02 -3.14 1.17
C MET A 23 2.42 -3.21 2.66
N ALA A 24 3.28 -2.29 3.11
CA ALA A 24 3.75 -2.26 4.49
C ALA A 24 2.60 -2.03 5.48
N GLN A 25 1.62 -1.19 5.16
CA GLN A 25 0.44 -0.97 5.99
C GLN A 25 -0.40 -2.25 6.15
N VAL A 26 -0.65 -2.96 5.06
CA VAL A 26 -1.39 -4.24 5.11
C VAL A 26 -0.61 -5.28 5.91
N MET A 27 0.68 -5.44 5.66
CA MET A 27 1.52 -6.40 6.36
C MET A 27 1.59 -6.10 7.85
N CYS A 28 1.78 -4.84 8.23
CA CYS A 28 1.84 -4.40 9.62
C CYS A 28 0.50 -4.56 10.34
N GLY A 29 -0.61 -4.19 9.69
CA GLY A 29 -1.96 -4.29 10.27
C GLY A 29 -2.46 -5.71 10.46
N THR A 30 -1.97 -6.66 9.66
CA THR A 30 -2.31 -8.08 9.78
C THR A 30 -1.27 -8.88 10.57
N ALA A 31 -0.10 -8.28 10.86
CA ALA A 31 1.09 -8.95 11.38
C ALA A 31 1.39 -10.27 10.62
N HIS A 32 1.09 -10.26 9.32
CA HIS A 32 1.21 -11.44 8.47
C HIS A 32 2.63 -11.57 7.93
N GLY A 33 3.08 -12.80 7.80
CA GLY A 33 4.43 -13.06 7.31
C GLY A 33 5.49 -12.83 8.39
N ALA A 34 5.15 -13.08 9.67
CA ALA A 34 6.10 -13.00 10.79
C ALA A 34 7.41 -13.79 10.58
N THR A 35 7.46 -14.60 9.51
CA THR A 35 8.59 -15.47 9.18
C THR A 35 9.37 -15.01 7.96
N SER A 36 8.97 -13.96 7.27
CA SER A 36 9.59 -13.68 5.98
C SER A 36 9.99 -12.24 5.80
N THR A 37 11.24 -12.04 6.09
CA THR A 37 12.01 -11.00 5.42
C THR A 37 12.49 -11.54 4.09
N HIS A 38 12.74 -10.64 3.17
CA HIS A 38 13.43 -10.93 1.92
C HIS A 38 14.77 -11.66 2.15
N ASP A 39 15.47 -11.38 3.25
CA ASP A 39 16.79 -11.93 3.61
C ASP A 39 16.73 -12.95 4.77
N GLY A 40 15.56 -13.46 5.13
CA GLY A 40 15.39 -14.43 6.23
C GLY A 40 15.48 -13.85 7.64
N VAL A 41 15.42 -12.53 7.78
CA VAL A 41 15.37 -11.84 9.09
C VAL A 41 13.90 -11.56 9.45
N ALA A 42 13.41 -11.97 10.60
CA ALA A 42 12.03 -11.75 11.03
C ALA A 42 11.76 -10.25 11.26
N TYR A 43 10.60 -9.77 10.80
CA TYR A 43 10.18 -8.41 11.11
C TYR A 43 9.78 -8.29 12.58
N GLU A 44 10.27 -7.26 13.24
CA GLU A 44 9.89 -6.95 14.61
C GLU A 44 8.62 -6.09 14.64
N TRP A 45 7.47 -6.72 14.40
CA TRP A 45 6.16 -6.04 14.32
C TRP A 45 5.87 -5.16 15.54
N SER A 46 6.29 -5.59 16.75
CA SER A 46 6.12 -4.84 17.99
C SER A 46 6.86 -3.49 18.02
N LEU A 47 7.87 -3.32 17.19
CA LEU A 47 8.59 -2.06 17.03
C LEU A 47 7.95 -1.13 15.99
N MET A 48 6.97 -1.60 15.21
CA MET A 48 6.34 -0.80 14.17
C MET A 48 5.14 -0.02 14.74
N PRO A 49 5.25 1.31 14.92
CA PRO A 49 4.15 2.11 15.43
C PRO A 49 3.13 2.41 14.33
N ASP A 50 1.89 2.67 14.70
CA ASP A 50 0.83 3.08 13.77
C ASP A 50 1.16 4.38 13.02
N ARG A 51 2.01 5.21 13.61
CA ARG A 51 2.45 6.49 13.04
C ARG A 51 3.89 6.81 13.39
N LEU A 52 4.66 7.24 12.41
CA LEU A 52 5.97 7.84 12.63
C LEU A 52 5.84 9.32 12.96
N THR A 53 6.58 9.77 13.97
CA THR A 53 6.70 11.18 14.38
C THR A 53 8.17 11.59 14.40
N PRO A 54 8.49 12.88 14.44
CA PRO A 54 9.88 13.33 14.60
C PRO A 54 10.58 12.75 15.85
N THR A 55 9.81 12.42 16.88
CA THR A 55 10.31 11.87 18.16
C THR A 55 10.26 10.35 18.23
N THR A 56 9.83 9.66 17.17
CA THR A 56 9.83 8.18 17.14
C THR A 56 11.26 7.67 17.35
N PRO A 57 11.49 6.71 18.30
CA PRO A 57 12.81 6.13 18.55
C PRO A 57 13.48 5.55 17.30
N ALA A 58 14.80 5.51 17.28
CA ALA A 58 15.58 5.11 16.10
C ALA A 58 15.34 3.65 15.70
N ASP A 59 15.25 2.74 16.65
CA ASP A 59 14.94 1.32 16.44
C ASP A 59 13.59 1.12 15.73
N ARG A 60 12.57 1.83 16.19
CA ARG A 60 11.23 1.81 15.56
C ARG A 60 11.25 2.37 14.14
N ARG A 61 11.96 3.47 13.92
CA ARG A 61 12.14 4.02 12.56
C ARG A 61 12.88 3.05 11.65
N GLN A 62 13.89 2.35 12.18
CA GLN A 62 14.65 1.35 11.43
C GLN A 62 13.80 0.13 11.07
N ALA A 63 12.96 -0.37 11.99
CA ALA A 63 12.03 -1.47 11.72
C ALA A 63 11.07 -1.14 10.57
N VAL A 64 10.44 0.03 10.61
CA VAL A 64 9.56 0.51 9.51
C VAL A 64 10.33 0.70 8.22
N ALA A 65 11.53 1.28 8.27
CA ALA A 65 12.35 1.52 7.08
C ALA A 65 12.80 0.20 6.42
N ALA A 66 13.10 -0.83 7.21
CA ALA A 66 13.43 -2.16 6.69
C ALA A 66 12.25 -2.78 5.93
N LEU A 67 11.05 -2.76 6.51
CA LEU A 67 9.83 -3.24 5.85
C LEU A 67 9.54 -2.47 4.56
N LEU A 68 9.60 -1.13 4.58
CA LEU A 68 9.36 -0.30 3.41
C LEU A 68 10.37 -0.56 2.30
N ARG A 69 11.65 -0.76 2.64
CA ARG A 69 12.70 -1.11 1.68
C ARG A 69 12.37 -2.45 1.02
N ASP A 70 12.07 -3.48 1.80
CA ASP A 70 11.79 -4.81 1.28
C ASP A 70 10.53 -4.82 0.41
N CYS A 71 9.47 -4.11 0.81
CA CYS A 71 8.29 -3.91 -0.04
C CYS A 71 8.64 -3.23 -1.36
N GLY A 72 9.48 -2.21 -1.32
CA GLY A 72 9.88 -1.47 -2.52
C GLY A 72 10.76 -2.27 -3.46
N GLU A 73 11.76 -2.98 -2.94
CA GLU A 73 12.68 -3.81 -3.72
C GLU A 73 11.95 -5.00 -4.36
N THR A 74 11.16 -5.73 -3.58
CA THR A 74 10.41 -6.90 -4.06
C THR A 74 9.32 -6.57 -5.06
N ALA A 75 8.72 -5.39 -4.96
CA ALA A 75 7.74 -4.88 -5.92
C ALA A 75 8.37 -4.11 -7.09
N PHE A 76 9.69 -4.11 -7.22
CA PHE A 76 10.44 -3.42 -8.29
C PHE A 76 10.04 -1.94 -8.41
N THR A 77 9.96 -1.25 -7.28
CA THR A 77 9.61 0.17 -7.24
C THR A 77 10.68 1.01 -7.95
N ARG A 78 10.23 1.84 -8.87
CA ARG A 78 11.07 2.83 -9.52
C ARG A 78 11.07 4.09 -8.68
N TYR A 79 12.16 4.31 -7.97
CA TYR A 79 12.30 5.46 -7.07
C TYR A 79 12.66 6.72 -7.85
N GLY A 80 12.02 7.83 -7.49
CA GLY A 80 12.30 9.14 -8.04
C GLY A 80 12.28 10.23 -6.96
N ALA A 81 12.86 11.38 -7.29
CA ALA A 81 12.92 12.51 -6.35
C ALA A 81 11.54 13.11 -6.06
N ASP A 82 10.72 13.20 -7.09
CA ASP A 82 9.39 13.84 -7.01
C ASP A 82 8.26 12.80 -6.94
N ARG A 83 8.49 11.62 -7.51
CA ARG A 83 7.51 10.53 -7.56
C ARG A 83 8.22 9.17 -7.65
N SER A 84 7.71 8.20 -6.91
CA SER A 84 8.07 6.79 -7.06
C SER A 84 6.87 6.02 -7.63
N SER A 85 7.12 5.03 -8.47
CA SER A 85 6.05 4.25 -9.11
C SER A 85 6.25 2.76 -8.91
N THR A 86 5.14 2.06 -8.66
CA THR A 86 5.10 0.61 -8.46
C THR A 86 3.87 0.07 -9.18
N GLY A 87 4.03 -1.04 -9.88
CA GLY A 87 2.90 -1.72 -10.53
C GLY A 87 2.16 -2.65 -9.56
N LEU A 88 0.82 -2.68 -9.65
CA LEU A 88 0.01 -3.59 -8.82
C LEU A 88 0.34 -5.07 -9.05
N THR A 89 0.65 -5.46 -10.29
CA THR A 89 1.05 -6.85 -10.61
C THR A 89 2.33 -7.24 -9.90
N GLN A 90 3.32 -6.36 -9.83
CA GLN A 90 4.56 -6.59 -9.10
C GLN A 90 4.30 -6.72 -7.60
N MET A 91 3.46 -5.84 -7.03
CA MET A 91 3.04 -5.91 -5.64
C MET A 91 2.34 -7.25 -5.34
N LEU A 92 1.36 -7.65 -6.16
CA LEU A 92 0.64 -8.93 -6.02
C LEU A 92 1.62 -10.11 -6.03
N ASN A 93 2.56 -10.13 -6.98
CA ASN A 93 3.56 -11.18 -7.06
C ASN A 93 4.47 -11.23 -5.83
N ALA A 94 4.91 -10.07 -5.32
CA ALA A 94 5.71 -9.99 -4.11
C ALA A 94 4.93 -10.53 -2.90
N MET A 95 3.69 -10.10 -2.71
CA MET A 95 2.86 -10.56 -1.59
C MET A 95 2.64 -12.07 -1.64
N LYS A 96 2.30 -12.63 -2.79
CA LYS A 96 2.06 -14.07 -2.93
C LYS A 96 3.32 -14.93 -2.79
N LYS A 97 4.40 -14.53 -3.41
CA LYS A 97 5.60 -15.38 -3.56
C LYS A 97 6.61 -15.19 -2.44
N LEU A 98 6.70 -13.99 -1.88
CA LEU A 98 7.75 -13.60 -0.94
C LEU A 98 7.22 -13.34 0.46
N PHE A 99 6.00 -12.79 0.58
CA PHE A 99 5.44 -12.43 1.89
C PHE A 99 4.38 -13.40 2.40
N GLY A 100 4.22 -14.58 1.76
CA GLY A 100 3.38 -15.66 2.26
C GLY A 100 1.87 -15.41 2.24
N TYR A 101 1.42 -14.43 1.45
CA TYR A 101 0.00 -14.19 1.25
C TYR A 101 -0.65 -15.27 0.37
N SER A 102 -1.97 -15.34 0.39
CA SER A 102 -2.74 -16.34 -0.34
C SER A 102 -2.35 -16.42 -1.82
N PRO A 103 -2.11 -17.60 -2.38
CA PRO A 103 -1.88 -17.76 -3.80
C PRO A 103 -3.11 -17.40 -4.65
N TYR A 104 -4.29 -17.33 -4.02
CA TYR A 104 -5.55 -16.98 -4.67
C TYR A 104 -5.82 -15.47 -4.73
N MET A 105 -4.99 -14.64 -4.10
CA MET A 105 -5.10 -13.19 -4.25
C MET A 105 -5.10 -12.81 -5.72
N LEU A 106 -5.91 -11.82 -6.08
CA LEU A 106 -6.02 -11.35 -7.45
C LEU A 106 -6.29 -9.83 -7.50
N ILE A 107 -6.05 -9.26 -8.67
CA ILE A 107 -6.40 -7.87 -8.95
C ILE A 107 -7.74 -7.86 -9.67
N VAL A 108 -8.69 -7.12 -9.11
CA VAL A 108 -10.04 -6.93 -9.66
C VAL A 108 -10.16 -5.49 -10.14
N LYS A 109 -10.58 -5.31 -11.38
CA LYS A 109 -10.78 -3.98 -11.97
C LYS A 109 -12.25 -3.60 -11.94
N ARG A 110 -12.57 -2.40 -11.51
CA ARG A 110 -13.95 -1.91 -11.48
C ARG A 110 -14.62 -1.93 -12.86
N VAL A 111 -13.86 -1.67 -13.91
CA VAL A 111 -14.35 -1.65 -15.31
C VAL A 111 -14.90 -3.01 -15.76
N ASP A 112 -14.43 -4.11 -15.19
CA ASP A 112 -14.90 -5.47 -15.53
C ASP A 112 -16.29 -5.79 -14.92
N TYR A 113 -16.83 -4.85 -14.14
CA TYR A 113 -18.12 -4.93 -13.44
C TYR A 113 -19.05 -3.79 -13.87
N PRO A 114 -19.53 -3.78 -15.13
CA PRO A 114 -20.32 -2.69 -15.66
C PRO A 114 -21.76 -2.68 -15.14
N GLY A 115 -22.40 -1.53 -15.23
CA GLY A 115 -23.79 -1.33 -14.85
C GLY A 115 -24.05 -1.42 -13.34
N VAL A 116 -25.32 -1.33 -12.97
CA VAL A 116 -25.75 -1.30 -11.56
C VAL A 116 -25.42 -2.62 -10.85
N GLU A 117 -25.71 -3.73 -11.47
CA GLU A 117 -25.45 -5.05 -10.89
C GLU A 117 -23.94 -5.35 -10.79
N GLY A 118 -23.16 -5.00 -11.80
CA GLY A 118 -21.71 -5.10 -11.74
C GLY A 118 -21.13 -4.26 -10.61
N ALA A 119 -21.57 -3.01 -10.47
CA ALA A 119 -21.17 -2.13 -9.37
C ALA A 119 -21.50 -2.72 -7.99
N ARG A 120 -22.69 -3.32 -7.86
CA ARG A 120 -23.10 -3.99 -6.62
C ARG A 120 -22.14 -5.15 -6.28
N ARG A 121 -21.86 -6.03 -7.23
CA ARG A 121 -20.97 -7.19 -7.04
C ARG A 121 -19.54 -6.75 -6.66
N TRP A 122 -19.04 -5.71 -7.31
CA TRP A 122 -17.71 -5.18 -7.02
C TRP A 122 -17.63 -4.63 -5.58
N ARG A 123 -18.66 -3.88 -5.16
CA ARG A 123 -18.73 -3.38 -3.76
C ARG A 123 -18.85 -4.52 -2.75
N GLU A 124 -19.66 -5.55 -3.05
CA GLU A 124 -19.81 -6.70 -2.14
C GLU A 124 -18.50 -7.48 -1.96
N MET A 125 -17.65 -7.59 -2.98
CA MET A 125 -16.32 -8.17 -2.82
C MET A 125 -15.47 -7.32 -1.85
N LEU A 126 -15.42 -6.01 -2.05
CA LEU A 126 -14.69 -5.11 -1.16
C LEU A 126 -15.22 -5.20 0.28
N TYR A 127 -16.53 -5.13 0.46
CA TYR A 127 -17.15 -5.21 1.78
C TYR A 127 -16.95 -6.58 2.44
N GLY A 128 -16.92 -7.64 1.66
CA GLY A 128 -16.63 -9.00 2.15
C GLY A 128 -15.25 -9.09 2.78
N GLU A 129 -14.23 -8.54 2.13
CA GLU A 129 -12.88 -8.48 2.67
C GLU A 129 -12.81 -7.65 3.96
N LEU A 130 -13.40 -6.45 3.94
CA LEU A 130 -13.38 -5.55 5.09
C LEU A 130 -14.16 -6.11 6.30
N ARG A 131 -15.31 -6.77 6.08
CA ARG A 131 -16.06 -7.46 7.14
C ARG A 131 -15.27 -8.61 7.75
N ALA A 132 -14.43 -9.26 6.96
CA ALA A 132 -13.56 -10.32 7.43
C ALA A 132 -12.26 -9.81 8.09
N GLY A 133 -12.12 -8.50 8.26
CA GLY A 133 -10.95 -7.86 8.85
C GLY A 133 -9.71 -7.89 7.94
N ARG A 134 -9.89 -8.09 6.65
CA ARG A 134 -8.80 -8.09 5.68
C ARG A 134 -8.74 -6.74 4.96
N PRO A 135 -7.68 -5.95 5.20
CA PRO A 135 -7.47 -4.68 4.48
C PRO A 135 -7.17 -4.95 3.01
N VAL A 136 -7.64 -4.06 2.14
CA VAL A 136 -7.56 -4.19 0.68
C VAL A 136 -6.68 -3.09 0.12
N ILE A 137 -5.66 -3.47 -0.64
CA ILE A 137 -4.86 -2.50 -1.42
C ILE A 137 -5.69 -2.06 -2.62
N MET A 138 -5.86 -0.77 -2.75
CA MET A 138 -6.63 -0.16 -3.82
C MET A 138 -5.78 0.79 -4.66
N ARG A 139 -6.16 0.96 -5.90
CA ARG A 139 -5.63 1.98 -6.81
C ARG A 139 -6.79 2.72 -7.46
N GLY A 140 -6.65 4.01 -7.62
CA GLY A 140 -7.57 4.82 -8.42
C GLY A 140 -6.86 5.99 -9.06
N ASP A 141 -7.48 6.55 -10.10
CA ASP A 141 -7.02 7.75 -10.79
C ASP A 141 -7.95 8.93 -10.49
N LYS A 142 -7.40 10.13 -10.58
CA LYS A 142 -8.13 11.39 -10.66
C LYS A 142 -7.83 12.01 -12.02
N SER A 143 -8.79 12.71 -12.60
CA SER A 143 -8.59 13.45 -13.85
C SER A 143 -7.48 14.50 -13.76
N THR A 144 -7.17 14.96 -12.54
CA THR A 144 -6.14 15.97 -12.25
C THR A 144 -4.77 15.39 -11.92
N ASP A 145 -4.69 14.07 -11.65
CA ASP A 145 -3.46 13.42 -11.20
C ASP A 145 -2.88 12.51 -12.28
N VAL A 146 -1.67 12.79 -12.69
CA VAL A 146 -0.95 11.90 -13.61
C VAL A 146 -0.45 10.68 -12.84
N GLY A 147 -0.97 9.49 -13.18
CA GLY A 147 -0.47 8.20 -12.68
C GLY A 147 -1.18 7.64 -11.45
N GLY A 148 -2.26 8.25 -10.97
CA GLY A 148 -3.10 7.74 -9.91
C GLY A 148 -2.43 7.63 -8.54
N HIS A 149 -3.14 6.98 -7.60
CA HIS A 149 -2.66 6.73 -6.24
C HIS A 149 -2.98 5.31 -5.79
N ILE A 150 -2.10 4.72 -4.98
CA ILE A 150 -2.30 3.43 -4.32
C ILE A 150 -2.46 3.71 -2.82
N PHE A 151 -3.50 3.15 -2.23
CA PHE A 151 -3.89 3.35 -0.83
C PHE A 151 -4.52 2.07 -0.27
N VAL A 152 -4.85 2.06 1.02
CA VAL A 152 -5.44 0.91 1.69
C VAL A 152 -6.86 1.24 2.13
N ALA A 153 -7.82 0.37 1.78
CA ALA A 153 -9.12 0.31 2.42
C ALA A 153 -9.01 -0.63 3.63
N ASP A 154 -9.26 -0.14 4.84
CA ASP A 154 -9.00 -0.85 6.09
C ASP A 154 -10.17 -0.87 7.07
N GLY A 155 -11.31 -0.32 6.70
CA GLY A 155 -12.50 -0.33 7.54
C GLY A 155 -13.79 -0.21 6.77
N LEU A 156 -14.87 -0.75 7.36
CA LEU A 156 -16.23 -0.65 6.84
C LEU A 156 -17.17 -0.20 7.96
N ARG A 157 -17.97 0.83 7.68
CA ARG A 157 -19.04 1.30 8.55
C ARG A 157 -20.28 1.57 7.71
N ASP A 158 -21.29 0.75 7.88
CA ASP A 158 -22.47 0.72 6.99
C ASP A 158 -22.06 0.51 5.53
N THR A 159 -22.12 1.54 4.71
CA THR A 159 -21.69 1.53 3.29
C THR A 159 -20.46 2.39 3.05
N LEU A 160 -19.90 2.98 4.10
CA LEU A 160 -18.70 3.80 4.00
C LEU A 160 -17.44 2.97 4.25
N VAL A 161 -16.46 3.17 3.42
CA VAL A 161 -15.13 2.54 3.48
C VAL A 161 -14.15 3.51 4.10
N HIS A 162 -13.45 3.09 5.14
CA HIS A 162 -12.30 3.84 5.64
C HIS A 162 -11.11 3.61 4.72
N ALA A 163 -10.42 4.68 4.38
CA ALA A 163 -9.20 4.62 3.60
C ALA A 163 -8.04 5.29 4.33
N ASN A 164 -6.90 4.61 4.31
CA ASN A 164 -5.60 5.12 4.71
C ASN A 164 -4.81 5.48 3.45
N MET A 165 -4.56 6.77 3.26
CA MET A 165 -3.93 7.29 2.05
C MET A 165 -2.40 7.14 2.05
N GLY A 166 -1.80 6.71 3.14
CA GLY A 166 -0.35 6.56 3.27
C GLY A 166 0.40 7.89 3.42
N TRP A 167 -0.28 8.98 3.76
CA TRP A 167 0.30 10.32 3.90
C TRP A 167 0.37 10.78 5.35
N ASN A 168 0.73 9.87 6.25
CA ASN A 168 0.84 10.12 7.68
C ASN A 168 -0.47 10.66 8.31
N GLY A 169 -1.59 10.05 7.93
CA GLY A 169 -2.94 10.40 8.42
C GLY A 169 -3.62 11.53 7.65
N ARG A 170 -2.90 12.21 6.75
CA ARG A 170 -3.49 13.27 5.93
C ARG A 170 -4.31 12.66 4.79
N GLY A 171 -5.57 13.06 4.69
CA GLY A 171 -6.49 12.56 3.67
C GLY A 171 -7.16 11.24 4.03
N ASP A 172 -6.82 10.63 5.16
CA ASP A 172 -7.53 9.46 5.67
C ASP A 172 -8.96 9.82 6.05
N GLY A 173 -9.88 8.89 5.87
CA GLY A 173 -11.29 9.15 6.20
C GLY A 173 -12.26 8.08 5.70
N TRP A 174 -13.54 8.38 5.85
CA TRP A 174 -14.66 7.53 5.45
C TRP A 174 -15.26 8.03 4.14
N PHE A 175 -15.35 7.16 3.13
CA PHE A 175 -15.76 7.51 1.78
C PHE A 175 -16.79 6.54 1.23
N PRO A 176 -17.67 6.98 0.30
CA PRO A 176 -18.43 6.05 -0.52
C PRO A 176 -17.51 5.13 -1.33
N ALA A 177 -17.86 3.85 -1.46
CA ALA A 177 -17.03 2.86 -2.15
C ALA A 177 -16.72 3.21 -3.62
N ASP A 178 -17.57 3.98 -4.27
CA ASP A 178 -17.38 4.39 -5.67
C ASP A 178 -16.48 5.62 -5.85
N SER A 179 -16.04 6.27 -4.74
CA SER A 179 -15.17 7.47 -4.79
C SER A 179 -14.28 7.57 -3.56
N ILE A 180 -13.54 6.51 -3.26
CA ILE A 180 -12.66 6.46 -2.11
C ILE A 180 -11.50 7.45 -2.30
N GLY A 181 -11.30 8.32 -1.31
CA GLY A 181 -10.24 9.34 -1.34
C GLY A 181 -10.35 10.36 -2.48
N GLY A 182 -11.48 10.38 -3.19
CA GLY A 182 -11.67 11.20 -4.38
C GLY A 182 -10.96 10.66 -5.63
N TYR A 183 -10.78 9.33 -5.72
CA TYR A 183 -10.20 8.61 -6.86
C TYR A 183 -11.28 7.74 -7.53
N PRO A 184 -12.19 8.32 -8.34
CA PRO A 184 -13.32 7.60 -8.93
C PRO A 184 -12.95 6.79 -10.18
N ASP A 185 -11.82 7.12 -10.84
CA ASP A 185 -11.49 6.60 -12.14
C ASP A 185 -10.51 5.44 -12.06
N ASN A 186 -10.60 4.52 -13.03
CA ASN A 186 -9.67 3.39 -13.19
C ASN A 186 -9.37 2.67 -11.88
N VAL A 187 -10.44 2.35 -11.12
CA VAL A 187 -10.33 1.78 -9.77
C VAL A 187 -10.04 0.29 -9.85
N TRP A 188 -9.03 -0.13 -9.12
CA TRP A 188 -8.63 -1.52 -8.97
C TRP A 188 -8.50 -1.85 -7.48
N MET A 189 -8.76 -3.10 -7.13
CA MET A 189 -8.51 -3.64 -5.78
C MET A 189 -7.73 -4.95 -5.86
N MET A 190 -6.95 -5.21 -4.84
CA MET A 190 -6.22 -6.46 -4.64
C MET A 190 -6.88 -7.22 -3.49
N VAL A 191 -7.51 -8.33 -3.77
CA VAL A 191 -8.29 -9.17 -2.86
C VAL A 191 -7.78 -10.60 -2.86
#